data_21d778639f66134a1c02d66a9a5585ba
#
_entry.id   21d778639f66134a1c02d66a9a5585ba
#
_cell.length_a   1.000
_cell.length_b   1.000
_cell.length_c   1.000
_cell.angle_alpha   90.00
_cell.angle_beta   90.00
_cell.angle_gamma   90.00
#
_symmetry.space_group_name_H-M   'P 1'
#
loop_
_entity.id
_entity.type
_entity.pdbx_description
1 polymer ?
#
loop_
_entity_poly.entity_id
_entity_poly.type
_entity_poly.pdbx_seq_one_letter_code
_entity_poly.pdbx_strand_id
1 'polypeptide(L)'
;MHAEIVVLPGDGIGPEVAAAAVAVLKAVAERFNHTFTFSEHDIGGIAIDRHGEPLPASTLTACQAANAVLLGAVGGPKWSDPNAKVRPEQGLLAIRKALGLYANLRPVRTHEAALHASPIKAELLQGVDFVVVRELTGGIYFGDKTRDADSASDLCRYTVAEIERVLCSAFRLAQQRRGKVTSVDKANVLETSRLWRDVAARIGREEFPDVALEHQLVDSMAMHLLAKPREYDVIVTENMFGDILTDEASMLAGSLGLLPSASLGEAGAVGIYEPIHGSAPDIAGKGIANPYATIFSAAMLLRHSLGLEAEAAAVEAAVHAVLDDGVFTADLAAKGQAVSTAAATDAVLAKLG
;
A
#
# COMPACT_ATOMS: atom_id res chain seq x y z
N MET A 1 25.40 -3.73 4.66
CA MET A 1 24.37 -4.79 4.67
C MET A 1 24.30 -5.43 3.28
N HIS A 2 24.00 -6.76 3.19
CA HIS A 2 23.67 -7.42 1.94
C HIS A 2 22.18 -7.78 1.98
N ALA A 3 21.42 -7.53 0.89
CA ALA A 3 20.01 -7.88 0.79
C ALA A 3 19.63 -8.25 -0.65
N GLU A 4 18.79 -9.28 -0.77
CA GLU A 4 18.19 -9.72 -2.03
C GLU A 4 16.75 -9.16 -2.13
N ILE A 5 16.47 -8.41 -3.19
CA ILE A 5 15.18 -7.77 -3.43
C ILE A 5 14.62 -8.35 -4.73
N VAL A 6 13.47 -8.99 -4.61
CA VAL A 6 12.70 -9.41 -5.80
C VAL A 6 11.89 -8.22 -6.29
N VAL A 7 12.01 -7.96 -7.59
CA VAL A 7 11.23 -6.93 -8.29
C VAL A 7 10.18 -7.61 -9.15
N LEU A 8 8.94 -7.23 -8.95
CA LEU A 8 7.78 -7.69 -9.71
C LEU A 8 7.21 -6.49 -10.48
N PRO A 9 7.71 -6.17 -11.69
CA PRO A 9 7.24 -5.00 -12.43
C PRO A 9 5.75 -5.07 -12.73
N GLY A 10 5.24 -6.25 -13.09
CA GLY A 10 3.83 -6.49 -13.38
C GLY A 10 3.35 -5.81 -14.66
N ASP A 11 2.21 -5.13 -14.60
CA ASP A 11 1.44 -4.67 -15.74
C ASP A 11 1.42 -3.14 -15.89
N GLY A 12 1.08 -2.66 -17.06
CA GLY A 12 0.80 -1.24 -17.34
C GLY A 12 2.00 -0.33 -17.05
N ILE A 13 1.82 0.66 -16.15
CA ILE A 13 2.89 1.56 -15.70
C ILE A 13 3.86 0.91 -14.70
N GLY A 14 3.54 -0.29 -14.20
CA GLY A 14 4.34 -0.98 -13.19
C GLY A 14 5.83 -1.06 -13.54
N PRO A 15 6.25 -1.46 -14.77
CA PRO A 15 7.65 -1.47 -15.15
C PRO A 15 8.34 -0.11 -15.04
N GLU A 16 7.67 0.99 -15.40
CA GLU A 16 8.24 2.34 -15.36
C GLU A 16 8.50 2.79 -13.91
N VAL A 17 7.52 2.62 -13.04
CA VAL A 17 7.60 3.10 -11.65
C VAL A 17 8.48 2.17 -10.79
N ALA A 18 8.51 0.86 -11.08
CA ALA A 18 9.42 -0.07 -10.41
C ALA A 18 10.89 0.22 -10.78
N ALA A 19 11.17 0.51 -12.06
CA ALA A 19 12.51 0.91 -12.48
C ALA A 19 13.00 2.18 -11.77
N ALA A 20 12.12 3.16 -11.57
CA ALA A 20 12.42 4.38 -10.81
C ALA A 20 12.81 4.06 -9.35
N ALA A 21 12.02 3.24 -8.67
CA ALA A 21 12.30 2.84 -7.29
C ALA A 21 13.60 2.01 -7.17
N VAL A 22 13.87 1.10 -8.12
CA VAL A 22 15.13 0.34 -8.18
C VAL A 22 16.33 1.27 -8.36
N ALA A 23 16.22 2.31 -9.20
CA ALA A 23 17.28 3.31 -9.37
C ALA A 23 17.59 4.02 -8.04
N VAL A 24 16.56 4.41 -7.30
CA VAL A 24 16.69 5.03 -5.97
C VAL A 24 17.31 4.07 -4.96
N LEU A 25 16.89 2.81 -4.91
CA LEU A 25 17.48 1.79 -4.02
C LEU A 25 18.97 1.54 -4.35
N LYS A 26 19.37 1.57 -5.62
CA LYS A 26 20.80 1.47 -6.03
C LYS A 26 21.59 2.67 -5.53
N ALA A 27 21.07 3.89 -5.67
CA ALA A 27 21.72 5.09 -5.16
C ALA A 27 21.87 5.07 -3.63
N VAL A 28 20.83 4.60 -2.91
CA VAL A 28 20.91 4.38 -1.46
C VAL A 28 22.00 3.36 -1.12
N ALA A 29 22.06 2.23 -1.83
CA ALA A 29 23.08 1.21 -1.58
C ALA A 29 24.49 1.76 -1.75
N GLU A 30 24.73 2.56 -2.79
CA GLU A 30 26.04 3.22 -3.04
C GLU A 30 26.35 4.23 -1.93
N ARG A 31 25.43 5.13 -1.62
CA ARG A 31 25.63 6.19 -0.63
C ARG A 31 25.94 5.66 0.78
N PHE A 32 25.23 4.60 1.20
CA PHE A 32 25.32 4.04 2.56
C PHE A 32 26.15 2.76 2.65
N ASN A 33 26.91 2.41 1.60
CA ASN A 33 27.77 1.23 1.56
C ASN A 33 27.03 -0.10 1.83
N HIS A 34 25.90 -0.27 1.18
CA HIS A 34 25.14 -1.53 1.15
C HIS A 34 25.36 -2.27 -0.17
N THR A 35 24.99 -3.55 -0.22
CA THR A 35 24.98 -4.36 -1.42
C THR A 35 23.57 -4.92 -1.61
N PHE A 36 22.79 -4.33 -2.51
CA PHE A 36 21.47 -4.83 -2.87
C PHE A 36 21.55 -5.55 -4.21
N THR A 37 21.03 -6.79 -4.24
CA THR A 37 20.85 -7.56 -5.48
C THR A 37 19.39 -7.57 -5.86
N PHE A 38 19.13 -7.45 -7.17
CA PHE A 38 17.78 -7.35 -7.71
C PHE A 38 17.53 -8.48 -8.70
N SER A 39 16.42 -9.21 -8.55
CA SER A 39 15.96 -10.20 -9.53
C SER A 39 14.53 -9.87 -9.96
N GLU A 40 14.28 -9.84 -11.27
CA GLU A 40 12.97 -9.53 -11.82
C GLU A 40 12.22 -10.84 -12.14
N HIS A 41 10.93 -10.86 -11.79
CA HIS A 41 10.03 -11.98 -12.04
C HIS A 41 8.66 -11.51 -12.49
N ASP A 42 7.96 -12.34 -13.27
CA ASP A 42 6.63 -12.04 -13.78
C ASP A 42 5.53 -12.29 -12.73
N ILE A 43 4.55 -11.40 -12.69
CA ILE A 43 3.31 -11.52 -11.93
C ILE A 43 2.18 -10.82 -12.70
N GLY A 44 0.93 -11.19 -12.42
CA GLY A 44 -0.24 -10.53 -12.98
C GLY A 44 -0.56 -10.90 -14.41
N GLY A 45 -0.97 -9.93 -15.22
CA GLY A 45 -1.37 -10.14 -16.60
C GLY A 45 -0.24 -10.57 -17.51
N ILE A 46 0.95 -9.99 -17.35
CA ILE A 46 2.14 -10.41 -18.09
C ILE A 46 2.52 -11.86 -17.79
N ALA A 47 2.33 -12.31 -16.54
CA ALA A 47 2.56 -13.70 -16.18
C ALA A 47 1.52 -14.64 -16.82
N ILE A 48 0.26 -14.24 -16.89
CA ILE A 48 -0.77 -14.99 -17.60
C ILE A 48 -0.40 -15.13 -19.08
N ASP A 49 0.07 -14.06 -19.72
CA ASP A 49 0.45 -14.09 -21.14
C ASP A 49 1.65 -15.00 -21.42
N ARG A 50 2.64 -15.04 -20.52
CA ARG A 50 3.88 -15.80 -20.73
C ARG A 50 3.81 -17.22 -20.20
N HIS A 51 3.09 -17.45 -19.09
CA HIS A 51 3.13 -18.69 -18.33
C HIS A 51 1.75 -19.37 -18.20
N GLY A 52 0.65 -18.67 -18.56
CA GLY A 52 -0.71 -19.18 -18.41
C GLY A 52 -1.29 -19.06 -17.00
N GLU A 53 -0.54 -18.52 -16.05
CA GLU A 53 -0.94 -18.33 -14.64
C GLU A 53 -0.45 -16.97 -14.09
N PRO A 54 -1.20 -16.35 -13.16
CA PRO A 54 -0.90 -15.00 -12.70
C PRO A 54 0.25 -14.94 -11.69
N LEU A 55 0.65 -16.07 -11.11
CA LEU A 55 1.79 -16.21 -10.18
C LEU A 55 2.53 -17.51 -10.49
N PRO A 56 3.58 -17.48 -11.32
CA PRO A 56 4.40 -18.65 -11.57
C PRO A 56 5.08 -19.18 -10.31
N ALA A 57 5.22 -20.51 -10.21
CA ALA A 57 5.86 -21.15 -9.06
C ALA A 57 7.31 -20.65 -8.85
N SER A 58 8.04 -20.35 -9.93
CA SER A 58 9.39 -19.75 -9.87
C SER A 58 9.39 -18.38 -9.24
N THR A 59 8.39 -17.53 -9.57
CA THR A 59 8.21 -16.20 -8.93
C THR A 59 7.96 -16.33 -7.43
N LEU A 60 7.03 -17.23 -7.06
CA LEU A 60 6.74 -17.45 -5.63
C LEU A 60 7.97 -17.95 -4.86
N THR A 61 8.71 -18.90 -5.43
CA THR A 61 9.96 -19.43 -4.81
C THR A 61 10.99 -18.32 -4.61
N ALA A 62 11.20 -17.47 -5.62
CA ALA A 62 12.11 -16.33 -5.52
C ALA A 62 11.67 -15.36 -4.42
N CYS A 63 10.38 -15.02 -4.35
CA CYS A 63 9.84 -14.13 -3.32
C CYS A 63 10.01 -14.70 -1.91
N GLN A 64 9.81 -16.00 -1.72
CA GLN A 64 9.98 -16.65 -0.41
C GLN A 64 11.45 -16.68 0.06
N ALA A 65 12.40 -16.64 -0.86
CA ALA A 65 13.84 -16.63 -0.53
C ALA A 65 14.41 -15.21 -0.36
N ALA A 66 13.70 -14.17 -0.79
CA ALA A 66 14.17 -12.78 -0.76
C ALA A 66 14.11 -12.15 0.65
N ASN A 67 14.78 -11.02 0.81
CA ASN A 67 14.62 -10.17 2.00
C ASN A 67 13.38 -9.27 1.90
N ALA A 68 13.00 -8.89 0.68
CA ALA A 68 11.82 -8.05 0.41
C ALA A 68 11.39 -8.16 -1.05
N VAL A 69 10.13 -7.80 -1.31
CA VAL A 69 9.55 -7.77 -2.65
C VAL A 69 9.08 -6.35 -2.97
N LEU A 70 9.54 -5.80 -4.09
CA LEU A 70 9.06 -4.55 -4.66
C LEU A 70 8.14 -4.87 -5.83
N LEU A 71 6.88 -4.43 -5.77
CA LEU A 71 5.89 -4.65 -6.80
C LEU A 71 5.51 -3.33 -7.48
N GLY A 72 5.40 -3.34 -8.80
CA GLY A 72 4.95 -2.19 -9.58
C GLY A 72 3.42 -2.06 -9.60
N ALA A 73 2.75 -2.80 -10.46
CA ALA A 73 1.28 -2.81 -10.55
C ALA A 73 0.78 -4.10 -11.19
N VAL A 74 -0.48 -4.45 -10.94
CA VAL A 74 -1.12 -5.67 -11.47
C VAL A 74 -2.47 -5.32 -12.07
N GLY A 75 -2.82 -5.99 -13.18
CA GLY A 75 -4.12 -5.88 -13.81
C GLY A 75 -4.15 -5.07 -15.11
N GLY A 76 -5.29 -5.10 -15.76
CA GLY A 76 -5.51 -4.34 -17.00
C GLY A 76 -6.74 -4.81 -17.77
N PRO A 77 -7.23 -3.99 -18.72
CA PRO A 77 -8.49 -4.26 -19.43
C PRO A 77 -8.45 -5.55 -20.28
N LYS A 78 -7.26 -5.99 -20.72
CA LYS A 78 -7.09 -7.22 -21.46
C LYS A 78 -7.56 -8.46 -20.71
N TRP A 79 -7.45 -8.47 -19.38
CA TRP A 79 -7.78 -9.59 -18.51
C TRP A 79 -9.00 -9.33 -17.61
N SER A 80 -9.81 -8.30 -17.90
CA SER A 80 -10.95 -7.87 -17.05
C SER A 80 -12.28 -8.56 -17.40
N ASP A 81 -12.31 -9.60 -18.22
CA ASP A 81 -13.52 -10.39 -18.44
C ASP A 81 -13.99 -11.00 -17.10
N PRO A 82 -15.20 -10.65 -16.62
CA PRO A 82 -15.73 -11.17 -15.36
C PRO A 82 -15.93 -12.70 -15.37
N ASN A 83 -15.98 -13.33 -16.54
CA ASN A 83 -16.11 -14.76 -16.70
C ASN A 83 -14.76 -15.48 -16.90
N ALA A 84 -13.64 -14.73 -16.96
CA ALA A 84 -12.33 -15.32 -17.07
C ALA A 84 -12.02 -16.22 -15.86
N LYS A 85 -11.52 -17.41 -16.11
CA LYS A 85 -11.11 -18.36 -15.05
C LYS A 85 -9.86 -17.88 -14.32
N VAL A 86 -8.99 -17.15 -15.02
CA VAL A 86 -7.70 -16.67 -14.52
C VAL A 86 -7.65 -15.17 -14.68
N ARG A 87 -7.34 -14.46 -13.58
CA ARG A 87 -7.25 -12.99 -13.52
C ARG A 87 -5.98 -12.56 -12.81
N PRO A 88 -5.38 -11.41 -13.20
CA PRO A 88 -4.15 -10.89 -12.60
C PRO A 88 -4.18 -10.76 -11.08
N GLU A 89 -5.31 -10.27 -10.53
CA GLU A 89 -5.51 -10.02 -9.10
C GLU A 89 -5.40 -11.31 -8.26
N GLN A 90 -5.69 -12.48 -8.86
CA GLN A 90 -5.52 -13.76 -8.18
C GLN A 90 -4.04 -14.02 -7.82
N GLY A 91 -3.11 -13.54 -8.65
CA GLY A 91 -1.67 -13.64 -8.37
C GLY A 91 -1.28 -12.84 -7.12
N LEU A 92 -1.81 -11.62 -7.00
CA LEU A 92 -1.55 -10.76 -5.84
C LEU A 92 -2.15 -11.34 -4.54
N LEU A 93 -3.37 -11.85 -4.60
CA LEU A 93 -4.00 -12.51 -3.44
C LEU A 93 -3.23 -13.79 -3.04
N ALA A 94 -2.79 -14.58 -4.02
CA ALA A 94 -2.05 -15.81 -3.79
C ALA A 94 -0.69 -15.56 -3.14
N ILE A 95 0.10 -14.58 -3.62
CA ILE A 95 1.41 -14.29 -3.05
C ILE A 95 1.29 -13.72 -1.63
N ARG A 96 0.34 -12.82 -1.36
CA ARG A 96 0.07 -12.29 -0.02
C ARG A 96 -0.26 -13.40 0.97
N LYS A 97 -1.10 -14.35 0.56
CA LYS A 97 -1.45 -15.52 1.36
C LYS A 97 -0.24 -16.44 1.59
N ALA A 98 0.53 -16.73 0.54
CA ALA A 98 1.68 -17.63 0.60
C ALA A 98 2.83 -17.08 1.47
N LEU A 99 2.99 -15.76 1.54
CA LEU A 99 3.97 -15.08 2.39
C LEU A 99 3.41 -14.75 3.79
N GLY A 100 2.12 -15.06 4.06
CA GLY A 100 1.50 -14.80 5.36
C GLY A 100 1.32 -13.32 5.70
N LEU A 101 1.10 -12.49 4.70
CA LEU A 101 0.99 -11.04 4.86
C LEU A 101 -0.44 -10.66 5.26
N TYR A 102 -0.64 -10.26 6.50
CA TYR A 102 -1.97 -9.99 7.04
C TYR A 102 -2.25 -8.52 7.34
N ALA A 103 -1.22 -7.67 7.42
CA ALA A 103 -1.35 -6.24 7.70
C ALA A 103 -0.85 -5.41 6.51
N ASN A 104 -1.74 -4.67 5.88
CA ASN A 104 -1.38 -3.73 4.83
C ASN A 104 -1.40 -2.31 5.40
N LEU A 105 -0.22 -1.70 5.44
CA LEU A 105 -0.02 -0.33 5.89
C LEU A 105 -0.14 0.62 4.70
N ARG A 106 -1.03 1.58 4.80
CA ARG A 106 -1.27 2.63 3.80
C ARG A 106 -1.15 4.01 4.46
N PRO A 107 0.05 4.62 4.51
CA PRO A 107 0.21 5.97 4.99
C PRO A 107 -0.51 6.97 4.08
N VAL A 108 -1.24 7.90 4.69
CA VAL A 108 -1.87 9.03 4.02
C VAL A 108 -1.31 10.30 4.63
N ARG A 109 -0.43 10.96 3.88
CA ARG A 109 0.18 12.22 4.28
C ARG A 109 0.02 13.22 3.16
N THR A 110 -0.48 14.41 3.49
CA THR A 110 -0.56 15.51 2.54
C THR A 110 0.77 16.26 2.49
N HIS A 111 1.09 16.76 1.32
CA HIS A 111 2.26 17.62 1.10
C HIS A 111 1.79 19.02 0.68
N GLU A 112 2.29 20.06 1.33
CA GLU A 112 1.80 21.44 1.12
C GLU A 112 1.88 21.88 -0.34
N ALA A 113 2.97 21.54 -1.01
CA ALA A 113 3.14 21.87 -2.43
C ALA A 113 2.15 21.14 -3.36
N ALA A 114 1.53 20.03 -2.93
CA ALA A 114 0.60 19.21 -3.71
C ALA A 114 -0.88 19.40 -3.33
N LEU A 115 -1.20 20.23 -2.32
CA LEU A 115 -2.59 20.42 -1.86
C LEU A 115 -3.54 20.90 -2.96
N HIS A 116 -3.03 21.64 -3.93
CA HIS A 116 -3.80 22.16 -5.06
C HIS A 116 -4.35 21.06 -5.99
N ALA A 117 -3.77 19.87 -5.99
CA ALA A 117 -4.21 18.73 -6.80
C ALA A 117 -5.40 17.97 -6.19
N SER A 118 -5.64 18.13 -4.88
CA SER A 118 -6.78 17.50 -4.22
C SER A 118 -8.10 18.23 -4.52
N PRO A 119 -9.24 17.53 -4.68
CA PRO A 119 -10.55 18.12 -4.78
C PRO A 119 -11.08 18.67 -3.45
N ILE A 120 -10.37 18.40 -2.34
CA ILE A 120 -10.75 18.83 -0.99
C ILE A 120 -10.13 20.19 -0.70
N LYS A 121 -10.82 21.00 0.09
CA LYS A 121 -10.34 22.34 0.48
C LYS A 121 -9.00 22.24 1.24
N ALA A 122 -8.03 23.06 0.85
CA ALA A 122 -6.68 23.04 1.41
C ALA A 122 -6.64 23.18 2.95
N GLU A 123 -7.55 23.98 3.54
CA GLU A 123 -7.65 24.16 4.98
C GLU A 123 -7.99 22.87 5.76
N LEU A 124 -8.63 21.88 5.11
CA LEU A 124 -8.91 20.58 5.70
C LEU A 124 -7.72 19.60 5.54
N LEU A 125 -6.84 19.87 4.60
CA LEU A 125 -5.75 18.96 4.22
C LEU A 125 -4.43 19.28 4.94
N GLN A 126 -4.22 20.52 5.37
CA GLN A 126 -2.98 20.91 6.04
C GLN A 126 -2.70 20.05 7.28
N GLY A 127 -1.52 19.40 7.31
CA GLY A 127 -1.09 18.58 8.44
C GLY A 127 -1.81 17.25 8.59
N VAL A 128 -2.47 16.74 7.53
CA VAL A 128 -3.00 15.39 7.52
C VAL A 128 -1.84 14.39 7.47
N ASP A 129 -1.81 13.50 8.46
CA ASP A 129 -0.83 12.44 8.61
C ASP A 129 -1.43 11.31 9.43
N PHE A 130 -1.92 10.27 8.79
CA PHE A 130 -2.41 9.05 9.43
C PHE A 130 -2.02 7.81 8.63
N VAL A 131 -2.12 6.65 9.25
CA VAL A 131 -1.89 5.36 8.59
C VAL A 131 -3.12 4.49 8.71
N VAL A 132 -3.57 3.91 7.59
CA VAL A 132 -4.58 2.85 7.62
C VAL A 132 -3.87 1.51 7.67
N VAL A 133 -4.23 0.69 8.65
CA VAL A 133 -3.83 -0.71 8.78
C VAL A 133 -5.03 -1.57 8.36
N ARG A 134 -4.97 -2.08 7.13
CA ARG A 134 -5.99 -2.94 6.55
C ARG A 134 -5.65 -4.39 6.82
N GLU A 135 -6.57 -5.16 7.39
CA GLU A 135 -6.46 -6.63 7.40
C GLU A 135 -6.47 -7.13 5.94
N LEU A 136 -5.62 -8.10 5.59
CA LEU A 136 -5.32 -8.37 4.18
C LEU A 136 -5.66 -9.80 3.72
N THR A 137 -5.88 -10.75 4.62
CA THR A 137 -5.97 -12.18 4.29
C THR A 137 -7.22 -12.89 4.81
N GLY A 138 -8.17 -12.13 5.37
CA GLY A 138 -9.46 -12.62 5.86
C GLY A 138 -10.66 -11.98 5.18
N GLY A 139 -11.81 -12.20 5.78
CA GLY A 139 -13.07 -11.57 5.40
C GLY A 139 -13.65 -12.08 4.09
N ILE A 140 -14.48 -11.21 3.48
CA ILE A 140 -15.26 -11.55 2.29
C ILE A 140 -14.43 -11.86 1.04
N TYR A 141 -13.18 -11.34 0.96
CA TYR A 141 -12.29 -11.58 -0.17
C TYR A 141 -11.76 -13.01 -0.21
N PHE A 142 -11.65 -13.66 0.94
CA PHE A 142 -11.10 -15.00 1.10
C PHE A 142 -12.11 -16.08 1.50
N GLY A 143 -13.35 -15.68 1.81
CA GLY A 143 -14.42 -16.61 2.15
C GLY A 143 -14.96 -17.38 0.95
N ASP A 144 -15.74 -18.41 1.24
CA ASP A 144 -16.38 -19.22 0.22
C ASP A 144 -17.36 -18.39 -0.62
N LYS A 145 -17.38 -18.65 -1.92
CA LYS A 145 -18.21 -17.96 -2.89
C LYS A 145 -19.07 -18.96 -3.65
N THR A 146 -20.34 -18.60 -3.81
CA THR A 146 -21.27 -19.39 -4.65
C THR A 146 -21.97 -18.49 -5.64
N ARG A 147 -22.27 -19.03 -6.83
CA ARG A 147 -23.07 -18.34 -7.86
C ARG A 147 -23.77 -19.37 -8.73
N ASP A 148 -25.06 -19.17 -8.93
CA ASP A 148 -25.90 -19.86 -9.91
C ASP A 148 -26.64 -18.86 -10.79
N ALA A 149 -27.72 -19.31 -11.49
CA ALA A 149 -28.50 -18.44 -12.37
C ALA A 149 -29.37 -17.43 -11.60
N ASP A 150 -29.75 -17.75 -10.37
CA ASP A 150 -30.77 -17.02 -9.59
C ASP A 150 -30.20 -16.35 -8.33
N SER A 151 -29.02 -16.80 -7.86
CA SER A 151 -28.44 -16.34 -6.60
C SER A 151 -26.91 -16.31 -6.61
N ALA A 152 -26.34 -15.49 -5.73
CA ALA A 152 -24.92 -15.47 -5.42
C ALA A 152 -24.70 -15.18 -3.94
N SER A 153 -23.62 -15.73 -3.37
CA SER A 153 -23.23 -15.43 -1.99
C SER A 153 -21.71 -15.34 -1.86
N ASP A 154 -21.25 -14.45 -0.96
CA ASP A 154 -19.88 -14.32 -0.52
C ASP A 154 -19.86 -14.40 1.01
N LEU A 155 -19.12 -15.36 1.57
CA LEU A 155 -18.99 -15.53 3.01
C LEU A 155 -17.95 -14.57 3.59
N CYS A 156 -18.38 -13.67 4.48
CA CYS A 156 -17.47 -12.91 5.32
C CYS A 156 -17.23 -13.67 6.64
N ARG A 157 -15.99 -14.07 6.88
CA ARG A 157 -15.61 -14.76 8.11
C ARG A 157 -14.28 -14.21 8.64
N TYR A 158 -14.24 -14.00 9.97
CA TYR A 158 -13.04 -13.66 10.74
C TYR A 158 -12.92 -14.56 11.97
N THR A 159 -11.71 -14.94 12.30
CA THR A 159 -11.37 -15.59 13.56
C THR A 159 -10.75 -14.57 14.53
N VAL A 160 -10.79 -14.87 15.82
CA VAL A 160 -10.12 -14.04 16.84
C VAL A 160 -8.63 -13.84 16.51
N ALA A 161 -7.93 -14.89 16.12
CA ALA A 161 -6.49 -14.81 15.80
C ALA A 161 -6.19 -13.89 14.60
N GLU A 162 -7.04 -13.88 13.55
CA GLU A 162 -6.89 -12.97 12.42
C GLU A 162 -7.09 -11.51 12.82
N ILE A 163 -8.04 -11.26 13.69
CA ILE A 163 -8.32 -9.92 14.21
C ILE A 163 -7.20 -9.46 15.14
N GLU A 164 -6.75 -10.31 16.08
CA GLU A 164 -5.71 -9.98 17.05
C GLU A 164 -4.41 -9.55 16.38
N ARG A 165 -3.91 -10.33 15.42
CA ARG A 165 -2.60 -10.05 14.79
C ARG A 165 -2.56 -8.68 14.09
N VAL A 166 -3.64 -8.28 13.37
CA VAL A 166 -3.69 -6.98 12.70
C VAL A 166 -3.90 -5.83 13.69
N LEU A 167 -4.72 -6.04 14.73
CA LEU A 167 -4.88 -5.05 15.80
C LEU A 167 -3.57 -4.82 16.55
N CYS A 168 -2.86 -5.87 16.96
CA CYS A 168 -1.54 -5.72 17.60
C CYS A 168 -0.56 -4.95 16.73
N SER A 169 -0.58 -5.14 15.40
CA SER A 169 0.24 -4.36 14.48
C SER A 169 -0.14 -2.88 14.50
N ALA A 170 -1.44 -2.57 14.49
CA ALA A 170 -1.94 -1.19 14.56
C ALA A 170 -1.61 -0.51 15.90
N PHE A 171 -1.77 -1.20 17.02
CA PHE A 171 -1.43 -0.66 18.34
C PHE A 171 0.06 -0.39 18.50
N ARG A 172 0.94 -1.32 18.07
CA ARG A 172 2.40 -1.11 18.07
C ARG A 172 2.81 0.07 17.20
N LEU A 173 2.16 0.23 16.05
CA LEU A 173 2.39 1.39 15.19
C LEU A 173 1.95 2.69 15.88
N ALA A 174 0.81 2.71 16.55
CA ALA A 174 0.33 3.88 17.29
C ALA A 174 1.26 4.28 18.43
N GLN A 175 1.87 3.32 19.15
CA GLN A 175 2.88 3.62 20.18
C GLN A 175 4.11 4.37 19.63
N GLN A 176 4.42 4.18 18.35
CA GLN A 176 5.53 4.88 17.68
C GLN A 176 5.09 6.21 17.04
N ARG A 177 3.79 6.53 17.12
CA ARG A 177 3.19 7.73 16.54
C ARG A 177 2.54 8.59 17.61
N ARG A 178 1.27 8.98 17.44
CA ARG A 178 0.56 9.88 18.38
C ARG A 178 -0.25 9.15 19.47
N GLY A 179 -0.14 7.82 19.53
CA GLY A 179 -0.73 7.01 20.59
C GLY A 179 -2.25 6.84 20.49
N LYS A 180 -2.82 6.91 19.27
CA LYS A 180 -4.27 6.75 19.07
C LYS A 180 -4.57 5.72 17.98
N VAL A 181 -5.48 4.77 18.28
CA VAL A 181 -6.06 3.82 17.32
C VAL A 181 -7.55 4.10 17.16
N THR A 182 -7.99 4.26 15.91
CA THR A 182 -9.41 4.26 15.55
C THR A 182 -9.74 2.93 14.87
N SER A 183 -10.48 2.08 15.57
CA SER A 183 -10.96 0.79 15.05
C SER A 183 -12.27 1.00 14.30
N VAL A 184 -12.28 0.65 13.01
CA VAL A 184 -13.42 0.88 12.12
C VAL A 184 -14.12 -0.44 11.80
N ASP A 185 -15.43 -0.46 11.98
CA ASP A 185 -16.27 -1.64 11.84
C ASP A 185 -17.73 -1.30 11.42
N LYS A 186 -18.58 -2.32 11.33
CA LYS A 186 -20.02 -2.19 11.11
C LYS A 186 -20.82 -2.96 12.19
N ALA A 187 -20.42 -2.83 13.46
CA ALA A 187 -20.93 -3.61 14.58
C ALA A 187 -22.43 -3.42 14.86
N ASN A 188 -23.05 -2.34 14.38
CA ASN A 188 -24.50 -2.16 14.45
C ASN A 188 -25.28 -3.12 13.55
N VAL A 189 -24.62 -3.82 12.60
CA VAL A 189 -25.27 -4.75 11.66
C VAL A 189 -24.60 -6.13 11.63
N LEU A 190 -23.25 -6.20 11.53
CA LEU A 190 -22.51 -7.42 11.22
C LEU A 190 -21.96 -8.11 12.47
N GLU A 191 -22.14 -9.43 12.56
CA GLU A 191 -21.57 -10.25 13.65
C GLU A 191 -20.03 -10.28 13.60
N THR A 192 -19.43 -10.33 12.41
CA THR A 192 -17.98 -10.25 12.24
C THR A 192 -17.42 -8.93 12.80
N SER A 193 -18.12 -7.84 12.62
CA SER A 193 -17.74 -6.53 13.17
C SER A 193 -17.97 -6.43 14.68
N ARG A 194 -18.95 -7.13 15.25
CA ARG A 194 -19.13 -7.24 16.71
C ARG A 194 -17.97 -7.98 17.35
N LEU A 195 -17.59 -9.14 16.77
CA LEU A 195 -16.39 -9.88 17.21
C LEU A 195 -15.13 -9.02 17.08
N TRP A 196 -14.97 -8.29 15.96
CA TRP A 196 -13.86 -7.36 15.76
C TRP A 196 -13.76 -6.33 16.89
N ARG A 197 -14.87 -5.67 17.21
CA ARG A 197 -14.96 -4.66 18.26
C ARG A 197 -14.65 -5.21 19.65
N ASP A 198 -15.15 -6.38 19.98
CA ASP A 198 -14.91 -7.05 21.26
C ASP A 198 -13.41 -7.37 21.42
N VAL A 199 -12.76 -7.91 20.38
CA VAL A 199 -11.34 -8.20 20.36
C VAL A 199 -10.52 -6.91 20.47
N ALA A 200 -10.87 -5.86 19.73
CA ALA A 200 -10.17 -4.58 19.79
C ALA A 200 -10.24 -3.94 21.18
N ALA A 201 -11.43 -3.97 21.82
CA ALA A 201 -11.61 -3.46 23.17
C ALA A 201 -10.80 -4.25 24.20
N ARG A 202 -10.73 -5.58 24.06
CA ARG A 202 -9.94 -6.45 24.93
C ARG A 202 -8.44 -6.15 24.79
N ILE A 203 -7.90 -6.17 23.59
CA ILE A 203 -6.48 -5.92 23.30
C ILE A 203 -6.06 -4.52 23.79
N GLY A 204 -6.84 -3.48 23.47
CA GLY A 204 -6.55 -2.13 23.91
C GLY A 204 -6.46 -2.02 25.42
N ARG A 205 -7.39 -2.67 26.16
CA ARG A 205 -7.40 -2.63 27.63
C ARG A 205 -6.28 -3.46 28.26
N GLU A 206 -5.99 -4.65 27.74
CA GLU A 206 -5.14 -5.65 28.38
C GLU A 206 -3.69 -5.60 27.94
N GLU A 207 -3.43 -5.26 26.68
CA GLU A 207 -2.09 -5.32 26.09
C GLU A 207 -1.50 -3.93 25.75
N PHE A 208 -2.37 -2.93 25.46
CA PHE A 208 -1.94 -1.60 25.06
C PHE A 208 -2.67 -0.47 25.81
N PRO A 209 -2.64 -0.49 27.17
CA PRO A 209 -3.40 0.50 27.98
C PRO A 209 -2.91 1.94 27.84
N ASP A 210 -1.73 2.14 27.25
CA ASP A 210 -1.11 3.43 26.94
C ASP A 210 -1.57 4.04 25.61
N VAL A 211 -2.31 3.29 24.78
CA VAL A 211 -2.83 3.74 23.49
C VAL A 211 -4.32 4.05 23.58
N ALA A 212 -4.71 5.24 23.18
CA ALA A 212 -6.12 5.62 23.14
C ALA A 212 -6.85 4.82 22.03
N LEU A 213 -7.91 4.09 22.39
CA LEU A 213 -8.75 3.37 21.46
C LEU A 213 -10.10 4.07 21.30
N GLU A 214 -10.50 4.33 20.06
CA GLU A 214 -11.88 4.69 19.73
C GLU A 214 -12.46 3.73 18.69
N HIS A 215 -13.79 3.55 18.72
CA HIS A 215 -14.51 2.78 17.71
C HIS A 215 -15.35 3.70 16.83
N GLN A 216 -15.32 3.45 15.52
CA GLN A 216 -16.11 4.20 14.57
C GLN A 216 -16.80 3.28 13.56
N LEU A 217 -18.05 3.58 13.23
CA LEU A 217 -18.74 2.87 12.16
C LEU A 217 -18.17 3.29 10.80
N VAL A 218 -18.05 2.35 9.87
CA VAL A 218 -17.41 2.56 8.57
C VAL A 218 -18.07 3.67 7.74
N ASP A 219 -19.39 3.76 7.77
CA ASP A 219 -20.14 4.84 7.09
C ASP A 219 -19.88 6.23 7.69
N SER A 220 -19.72 6.31 9.01
CA SER A 220 -19.28 7.54 9.67
C SER A 220 -17.81 7.86 9.36
N MET A 221 -16.95 6.83 9.28
CA MET A 221 -15.54 7.03 8.91
C MET A 221 -15.41 7.63 7.51
N ALA A 222 -16.14 7.13 6.52
CA ALA A 222 -16.15 7.68 5.16
C ALA A 222 -16.43 9.20 5.17
N MET A 223 -17.43 9.66 5.93
CA MET A 223 -17.69 11.10 6.06
C MET A 223 -16.56 11.85 6.77
N HIS A 224 -16.00 11.27 7.83
CA HIS A 224 -15.00 11.94 8.67
C HIS A 224 -13.63 12.01 8.00
N LEU A 225 -13.26 11.06 7.14
CA LEU A 225 -12.04 11.15 6.34
C LEU A 225 -11.99 12.42 5.50
N LEU A 226 -13.14 12.87 4.99
CA LEU A 226 -13.23 14.11 4.20
C LEU A 226 -13.38 15.36 5.08
N ALA A 227 -14.12 15.26 6.20
CA ALA A 227 -14.49 16.41 7.00
C ALA A 227 -13.42 16.80 8.05
N LYS A 228 -12.71 15.83 8.61
CA LYS A 228 -11.75 16.03 9.70
C LYS A 228 -10.59 15.03 9.73
N PRO A 229 -9.87 14.83 8.60
CA PRO A 229 -8.83 13.80 8.47
C PRO A 229 -7.66 13.94 9.46
N ARG A 230 -7.40 15.15 9.96
CA ARG A 230 -6.32 15.42 10.93
C ARG A 230 -6.53 14.81 12.31
N GLU A 231 -7.76 14.40 12.64
CA GLU A 231 -8.07 13.81 13.95
C GLU A 231 -7.58 12.37 14.09
N TYR A 232 -7.20 11.73 12.97
CA TYR A 232 -6.80 10.32 12.92
C TYR A 232 -5.28 10.17 12.98
N ASP A 233 -4.82 9.11 13.64
CA ASP A 233 -3.42 8.71 13.75
C ASP A 233 -3.20 7.33 13.11
N VAL A 234 -3.72 6.27 13.73
CA VAL A 234 -3.75 4.93 13.15
C VAL A 234 -5.20 4.48 13.05
N ILE A 235 -5.64 4.15 11.84
CA ILE A 235 -6.95 3.57 11.57
C ILE A 235 -6.74 2.07 11.32
N VAL A 236 -7.50 1.21 11.97
CA VAL A 236 -7.45 -0.23 11.72
C VAL A 236 -8.83 -0.75 11.35
N THR A 237 -8.89 -1.59 10.31
CA THR A 237 -10.16 -2.12 9.82
C THR A 237 -10.00 -3.44 9.06
N GLU A 238 -11.11 -4.11 8.83
CA GLU A 238 -11.18 -5.33 8.05
C GLU A 238 -10.87 -5.08 6.56
N ASN A 239 -10.74 -6.15 5.80
CA ASN A 239 -10.20 -6.15 4.44
C ASN A 239 -10.99 -5.26 3.47
N MET A 240 -12.28 -5.50 3.30
CA MET A 240 -13.10 -4.75 2.32
C MET A 240 -13.29 -3.29 2.72
N PHE A 241 -13.55 -3.00 4.00
CA PHE A 241 -13.69 -1.62 4.46
C PHE A 241 -12.38 -0.85 4.30
N GLY A 242 -11.24 -1.51 4.59
CA GLY A 242 -9.91 -0.92 4.40
C GLY A 242 -9.62 -0.60 2.94
N ASP A 243 -10.06 -1.44 2.03
CA ASP A 243 -9.92 -1.20 0.58
C ASP A 243 -10.66 0.07 0.15
N ILE A 244 -11.95 0.15 0.48
CA ILE A 244 -12.83 1.27 0.09
C ILE A 244 -12.36 2.58 0.73
N LEU A 245 -12.10 2.57 2.05
CA LEU A 245 -11.71 3.77 2.79
C LEU A 245 -10.34 4.32 2.37
N THR A 246 -9.41 3.45 1.96
CA THR A 246 -8.09 3.94 1.51
C THR A 246 -8.13 4.52 0.12
N ASP A 247 -9.02 4.05 -0.76
CA ASP A 247 -9.24 4.69 -2.05
C ASP A 247 -9.88 6.08 -1.88
N GLU A 248 -10.84 6.21 -0.97
CA GLU A 248 -11.39 7.52 -0.59
C GLU A 248 -10.30 8.44 0.01
N ALA A 249 -9.52 7.93 0.96
CA ALA A 249 -8.43 8.67 1.60
C ALA A 249 -7.34 9.12 0.61
N SER A 250 -7.18 8.43 -0.51
CA SER A 250 -6.22 8.80 -1.55
C SER A 250 -6.49 10.18 -2.15
N MET A 251 -7.75 10.59 -2.17
CA MET A 251 -8.16 11.91 -2.67
C MET A 251 -7.63 13.06 -1.80
N LEU A 252 -7.26 12.80 -0.55
CA LEU A 252 -6.67 13.80 0.35
C LEU A 252 -5.26 14.19 -0.10
N ALA A 253 -4.46 13.22 -0.57
CA ALA A 253 -3.10 13.47 -1.04
C ALA A 253 -3.02 14.16 -2.41
N GLY A 254 -4.13 14.24 -3.15
CA GLY A 254 -4.22 14.87 -4.48
C GLY A 254 -3.83 13.96 -5.63
N SER A 255 -3.08 12.89 -5.41
CA SER A 255 -2.76 11.86 -6.39
C SER A 255 -2.49 10.51 -5.73
N LEU A 256 -2.97 9.44 -6.36
CA LEU A 256 -2.59 8.06 -6.06
C LEU A 256 -1.07 7.83 -6.21
N GLY A 257 -0.44 8.61 -7.09
CA GLY A 257 1.01 8.56 -7.34
C GLY A 257 1.88 9.09 -6.18
N LEU A 258 1.27 9.51 -5.06
CA LEU A 258 1.97 9.91 -3.83
C LEU A 258 1.83 8.89 -2.70
N LEU A 259 1.02 7.86 -2.85
CA LEU A 259 0.63 6.98 -1.75
C LEU A 259 1.27 5.60 -1.86
N PRO A 260 2.21 5.29 -0.95
CA PRO A 260 2.83 3.98 -0.86
C PRO A 260 1.97 2.99 -0.09
N SER A 261 2.32 1.72 -0.16
CA SER A 261 1.85 0.71 0.76
C SER A 261 2.89 -0.36 1.09
N ALA A 262 2.73 -0.99 2.26
CA ALA A 262 3.50 -2.14 2.69
C ALA A 262 2.56 -3.25 3.15
N SER A 263 2.71 -4.44 2.60
CA SER A 263 2.03 -5.65 3.08
C SER A 263 2.99 -6.44 3.96
N LEU A 264 2.66 -6.59 5.23
CA LEU A 264 3.52 -7.15 6.27
C LEU A 264 2.89 -8.38 6.93
N GLY A 265 3.73 -9.32 7.33
CA GLY A 265 3.38 -10.51 8.11
C GLY A 265 3.98 -10.46 9.51
N GLU A 266 4.24 -11.66 10.07
CA GLU A 266 4.97 -11.81 11.32
C GLU A 266 6.39 -11.24 11.22
N ALA A 267 7.00 -10.96 12.37
CA ALA A 267 8.36 -10.44 12.41
C ALA A 267 9.33 -11.37 11.66
N GLY A 268 10.07 -10.82 10.69
CA GLY A 268 10.99 -11.55 9.83
C GLY A 268 10.34 -12.17 8.57
N ALA A 269 9.04 -12.03 8.37
CA ALA A 269 8.40 -12.40 7.10
C ALA A 269 8.82 -11.44 5.98
N VAL A 270 8.86 -11.96 4.76
CA VAL A 270 9.16 -11.18 3.55
C VAL A 270 7.99 -10.25 3.25
N GLY A 271 8.20 -8.94 3.36
CA GLY A 271 7.18 -7.94 3.02
C GLY A 271 7.07 -7.66 1.52
N ILE A 272 5.87 -7.25 1.09
CA ILE A 272 5.63 -6.71 -0.26
C ILE A 272 5.37 -5.22 -0.16
N TYR A 273 6.04 -4.46 -1.01
CA TYR A 273 5.99 -2.99 -1.07
C TYR A 273 5.56 -2.55 -2.45
N GLU A 274 4.46 -1.81 -2.52
CA GLU A 274 3.81 -1.43 -3.77
C GLU A 274 3.13 -0.06 -3.63
N PRO A 275 2.98 0.73 -4.70
CA PRO A 275 2.12 1.90 -4.67
C PRO A 275 0.65 1.48 -4.55
N ILE A 276 -0.22 2.40 -4.08
CA ILE A 276 -1.66 2.12 -4.00
C ILE A 276 -2.32 2.15 -5.39
N HIS A 277 -1.76 2.93 -6.34
CA HIS A 277 -2.31 3.04 -7.68
C HIS A 277 -2.28 1.71 -8.46
N GLY A 278 -3.22 1.54 -9.39
CA GLY A 278 -3.26 0.40 -10.31
C GLY A 278 -2.29 0.54 -11.49
N SER A 279 -2.52 -0.25 -12.52
CA SER A 279 -1.66 -0.37 -13.69
C SER A 279 -1.76 0.79 -14.71
N ALA A 280 -2.78 1.66 -14.62
CA ALA A 280 -3.02 2.82 -15.48
C ALA A 280 -2.68 2.55 -16.97
N PRO A 281 -3.35 1.60 -17.62
CA PRO A 281 -2.98 1.09 -18.95
C PRO A 281 -3.06 2.15 -20.05
N ASP A 282 -3.83 3.19 -19.86
CA ASP A 282 -3.99 4.33 -20.75
C ASP A 282 -2.73 5.19 -20.88
N ILE A 283 -1.88 5.21 -19.88
CA ILE A 283 -0.61 5.96 -19.86
C ILE A 283 0.64 5.06 -19.89
N ALA A 284 0.48 3.75 -19.91
CA ALA A 284 1.58 2.80 -19.95
C ALA A 284 2.52 3.03 -21.15
N GLY A 285 3.83 3.00 -20.93
CA GLY A 285 4.85 3.21 -21.95
C GLY A 285 5.00 4.66 -22.42
N LYS A 286 4.27 5.63 -21.84
CA LYS A 286 4.38 7.04 -22.23
C LYS A 286 5.43 7.81 -21.43
N GLY A 287 6.01 7.23 -20.38
CA GLY A 287 7.01 7.88 -19.55
C GLY A 287 6.48 9.10 -18.78
N ILE A 288 5.19 9.09 -18.41
CA ILE A 288 4.52 10.20 -17.69
C ILE A 288 3.95 9.79 -16.34
N ALA A 289 4.06 8.52 -15.98
CA ALA A 289 3.58 8.01 -14.69
C ALA A 289 4.35 8.66 -13.53
N ASN A 290 3.65 8.94 -12.43
CA ASN A 290 4.25 9.46 -11.20
C ASN A 290 5.00 8.34 -10.47
N PRO A 291 6.34 8.43 -10.25
CA PRO A 291 7.10 7.38 -9.59
C PRO A 291 7.15 7.51 -8.06
N TYR A 292 6.67 8.62 -7.48
CA TYR A 292 6.90 8.94 -6.08
C TYR A 292 6.29 7.92 -5.11
N ALA A 293 5.09 7.41 -5.40
CA ALA A 293 4.47 6.39 -4.56
C ALA A 293 5.31 5.10 -4.47
N THR A 294 5.89 4.66 -5.60
CA THR A 294 6.74 3.47 -5.64
C THR A 294 8.10 3.75 -4.96
N ILE A 295 8.63 4.96 -5.08
CA ILE A 295 9.83 5.38 -4.36
C ILE A 295 9.58 5.45 -2.85
N PHE A 296 8.43 5.98 -2.39
CA PHE A 296 8.03 5.91 -0.99
C PHE A 296 7.81 4.47 -0.51
N SER A 297 7.28 3.58 -1.37
CA SER A 297 7.18 2.15 -1.06
C SER A 297 8.55 1.50 -0.89
N ALA A 298 9.56 1.93 -1.68
CA ALA A 298 10.95 1.52 -1.47
C ALA A 298 11.52 2.05 -0.14
N ALA A 299 11.16 3.25 0.30
CA ALA A 299 11.51 3.72 1.65
C ALA A 299 10.88 2.85 2.74
N MET A 300 9.61 2.46 2.58
CA MET A 300 8.97 1.51 3.49
C MET A 300 9.66 0.14 3.49
N LEU A 301 10.15 -0.34 2.34
CA LEU A 301 10.95 -1.56 2.22
C LEU A 301 12.24 -1.46 3.05
N LEU A 302 12.97 -0.37 2.92
CA LEU A 302 14.18 -0.11 3.71
C LEU A 302 13.88 -0.12 5.21
N ARG A 303 12.81 0.52 5.64
CA ARG A 303 12.40 0.63 7.04
C ARG A 303 11.94 -0.70 7.63
N HIS A 304 10.95 -1.34 7.01
CA HIS A 304 10.24 -2.45 7.62
C HIS A 304 10.89 -3.81 7.38
N SER A 305 11.43 -4.10 6.18
CA SER A 305 12.10 -5.38 5.90
C SER A 305 13.58 -5.37 6.23
N LEU A 306 14.27 -4.24 5.98
CA LEU A 306 15.72 -4.19 6.14
C LEU A 306 16.18 -3.50 7.43
N GLY A 307 15.30 -2.84 8.18
CA GLY A 307 15.63 -2.13 9.41
C GLY A 307 16.53 -0.90 9.19
N LEU A 308 16.53 -0.34 7.99
CA LEU A 308 17.38 0.76 7.55
C LEU A 308 16.62 2.10 7.64
N GLU A 309 16.43 2.60 8.85
CA GLU A 309 15.62 3.80 9.13
C GLU A 309 16.24 5.08 8.57
N ALA A 310 17.57 5.24 8.68
CA ALA A 310 18.26 6.43 8.19
C ALA A 310 18.19 6.54 6.67
N GLU A 311 18.31 5.41 5.98
CA GLU A 311 18.20 5.29 4.53
C GLU A 311 16.77 5.57 4.06
N ALA A 312 15.79 5.00 4.75
CA ALA A 312 14.37 5.26 4.48
C ALA A 312 14.04 6.75 4.62
N ALA A 313 14.46 7.36 5.72
CA ALA A 313 14.26 8.79 5.96
C ALA A 313 14.96 9.67 4.91
N ALA A 314 16.15 9.27 4.43
CA ALA A 314 16.85 9.99 3.36
C ALA A 314 16.07 9.96 2.04
N VAL A 315 15.47 8.81 1.67
CA VAL A 315 14.63 8.69 0.49
C VAL A 315 13.37 9.56 0.63
N GLU A 316 12.69 9.49 1.76
CA GLU A 316 11.49 10.30 2.02
C GLU A 316 11.80 11.80 1.95
N ALA A 317 12.91 12.23 2.58
CA ALA A 317 13.34 13.62 2.54
C ALA A 317 13.68 14.09 1.11
N ALA A 318 14.31 13.24 0.30
CA ALA A 318 14.62 13.55 -1.10
C ALA A 318 13.33 13.77 -1.91
N VAL A 319 12.33 12.89 -1.78
CA VAL A 319 11.05 13.06 -2.48
C VAL A 319 10.32 14.32 -2.00
N HIS A 320 10.30 14.59 -0.69
CA HIS A 320 9.68 15.82 -0.17
C HIS A 320 10.36 17.08 -0.73
N ALA A 321 11.70 17.11 -0.77
CA ALA A 321 12.43 18.24 -1.33
C ALA A 321 12.15 18.46 -2.83
N VAL A 322 11.95 17.38 -3.59
CA VAL A 322 11.58 17.44 -5.01
C VAL A 322 10.16 17.98 -5.19
N LEU A 323 9.23 17.60 -4.32
CA LEU A 323 7.87 18.16 -4.31
C LEU A 323 7.86 19.65 -3.91
N ASP A 324 8.69 20.06 -2.95
CA ASP A 324 8.89 21.48 -2.56
C ASP A 324 9.44 22.31 -3.72
N ASP A 325 10.32 21.73 -4.55
CA ASP A 325 10.84 22.36 -5.77
C ASP A 325 9.80 22.44 -6.91
N GLY A 326 8.60 21.88 -6.72
CA GLY A 326 7.52 21.89 -7.71
C GLY A 326 7.75 20.95 -8.89
N VAL A 327 8.54 19.90 -8.72
CA VAL A 327 8.79 18.89 -9.77
C VAL A 327 7.61 17.91 -9.79
N PHE A 328 6.63 18.19 -10.62
CA PHE A 328 5.36 17.48 -10.68
C PHE A 328 5.16 16.73 -11.99
N THR A 329 4.72 15.49 -11.91
CA THR A 329 4.20 14.71 -13.05
C THR A 329 2.79 15.17 -13.42
N ALA A 330 2.24 14.64 -14.50
CA ALA A 330 1.00 15.15 -15.12
C ALA A 330 -0.25 15.12 -14.20
N ASP A 331 -0.26 14.25 -13.23
CA ASP A 331 -1.33 14.10 -12.23
C ASP A 331 -1.33 15.19 -11.14
N LEU A 332 -0.20 15.86 -10.95
CA LEU A 332 0.00 16.93 -9.97
C LEU A 332 0.22 18.30 -10.62
N ALA A 333 0.77 18.33 -11.83
CA ALA A 333 1.18 19.58 -12.47
C ALA A 333 0.03 20.38 -13.05
N ALA A 334 0.19 21.70 -13.07
CA ALA A 334 -0.64 22.54 -13.94
C ALA A 334 -0.40 22.17 -15.41
N LYS A 335 -1.42 22.38 -16.25
CA LYS A 335 -1.37 22.03 -17.68
C LYS A 335 -0.11 22.59 -18.37
N GLY A 336 0.67 21.71 -18.98
CA GLY A 336 1.88 22.07 -19.73
C GLY A 336 3.15 22.26 -18.87
N GLN A 337 3.11 21.97 -17.58
CA GLN A 337 4.25 22.09 -16.66
C GLN A 337 4.72 20.74 -16.11
N ALA A 338 4.15 19.64 -16.60
CA ALA A 338 4.49 18.30 -16.13
C ALA A 338 5.88 17.86 -16.59
N VAL A 339 6.59 17.16 -15.68
CA VAL A 339 7.82 16.46 -16.01
C VAL A 339 7.52 14.98 -16.34
N SER A 340 8.48 14.32 -17.01
CA SER A 340 8.41 12.87 -17.25
C SER A 340 8.74 12.05 -16.00
N THR A 341 8.38 10.75 -16.00
CA THR A 341 8.77 9.78 -14.96
C THR A 341 10.30 9.78 -14.75
N ALA A 342 11.07 9.80 -15.83
CA ALA A 342 12.54 9.84 -15.78
C ALA A 342 13.03 11.12 -15.10
N ALA A 343 12.55 12.30 -15.52
CA ALA A 343 12.97 13.57 -14.95
C ALA A 343 12.60 13.69 -13.45
N ALA A 344 11.43 13.18 -13.04
CA ALA A 344 11.05 13.10 -11.63
C ALA A 344 11.98 12.19 -10.83
N THR A 345 12.37 11.04 -11.40
CA THR A 345 13.33 10.10 -10.81
C THR A 345 14.69 10.73 -10.65
N ASP A 346 15.21 11.37 -11.73
CA ASP A 346 16.53 12.05 -11.73
C ASP A 346 16.58 13.17 -10.67
N ALA A 347 15.49 13.91 -10.48
CA ALA A 347 15.40 14.93 -9.45
C ALA A 347 15.51 14.32 -8.03
N VAL A 348 14.87 13.17 -7.77
CA VAL A 348 15.03 12.46 -6.49
C VAL A 348 16.47 11.97 -6.30
N LEU A 349 17.09 11.39 -7.32
CA LEU A 349 18.48 10.94 -7.28
C LEU A 349 19.44 12.10 -6.98
N ALA A 350 19.21 13.26 -7.58
CA ALA A 350 20.01 14.47 -7.32
C ALA A 350 19.88 14.98 -5.87
N LYS A 351 18.73 14.79 -5.22
CA LYS A 351 18.52 15.16 -3.80
C LYS A 351 19.10 14.12 -2.83
N LEU A 352 19.22 12.87 -3.27
CA LEU A 352 19.90 11.84 -2.48
C LEU A 352 21.41 12.08 -2.39
N GLY A 353 22.02 12.71 -3.36
CA GLY A 353 23.43 13.10 -3.36
C GLY A 353 24.36 11.97 -3.72
#